data_680a319556fc43217bd493316ed78722
#
_entry.id   680a319556fc43217bd493316ed78722
#
_cell.length_a   1.000
_cell.length_b   1.000
_cell.length_c   1.000
_cell.angle_alpha   90.00
_cell.angle_beta   90.00
_cell.angle_gamma   90.00
#
_symmetry.space_group_name_H-M   'P 1'
#
loop_
_entity.id
_entity.type
_entity.pdbx_description
1 polymer ?
#
loop_
_entity_poly.entity_id
_entity_poly.type
_entity_poly.pdbx_seq_one_letter_code
_entity_poly.pdbx_strand_id
1 'polypeptide(L)'
;MRNVLIDAGPLVALFATDDTHHARYDRLVSEASAEGLRLVTTWPCIVEASYILDTPWRFELLHWVEQGGVQVFPFDPSHLAVMLPWMRRYTGKAKRDMDLADASLLWLASETGLREIMTIDVKDFARYRLPDGAALTLL
;
A
#
# COMPACT_ATOMS: atom_id res chain seq x y z
N MET A 1 7.26 -18.05 -2.97
CA MET A 1 6.02 -17.26 -2.96
C MET A 1 6.38 -15.79 -3.12
N ARG A 2 5.74 -15.14 -4.06
CA ARG A 2 6.00 -13.72 -4.35
C ARG A 2 5.15 -12.84 -3.44
N ASN A 3 5.76 -11.84 -2.81
CA ASN A 3 5.08 -10.86 -1.98
C ASN A 3 5.05 -9.52 -2.69
N VAL A 4 3.92 -8.84 -2.63
CA VAL A 4 3.72 -7.53 -3.27
C VAL A 4 3.08 -6.58 -2.27
N LEU A 5 3.62 -5.37 -2.20
CA LEU A 5 3.06 -4.29 -1.39
C LEU A 5 1.75 -3.80 -2.02
N ILE A 6 0.78 -3.46 -1.19
CA ILE A 6 -0.47 -2.87 -1.67
C ILE A 6 -0.82 -1.60 -0.88
N ASP A 7 -1.04 -0.51 -1.61
CA ASP A 7 -1.45 0.79 -1.09
C ASP A 7 -2.97 0.86 -0.88
N ALA A 8 -3.42 1.91 -0.19
CA ALA A 8 -4.84 2.13 0.12
C ALA A 8 -5.73 2.22 -1.11
N GLY A 9 -5.29 2.89 -2.19
CA GLY A 9 -6.08 3.04 -3.40
C GLY A 9 -6.54 1.72 -4.00
N PRO A 10 -5.62 0.80 -4.30
CA PRO A 10 -5.99 -0.55 -4.76
C PRO A 10 -6.83 -1.33 -3.74
N LEU A 11 -6.61 -1.17 -2.44
CA LEU A 11 -7.47 -1.80 -1.42
C LEU A 11 -8.92 -1.32 -1.53
N VAL A 12 -9.12 -0.01 -1.69
CA VAL A 12 -10.45 0.56 -1.94
C VAL A 12 -11.05 -0.02 -3.22
N ALA A 13 -10.28 -0.06 -4.30
CA ALA A 13 -10.73 -0.53 -5.60
C ALA A 13 -11.16 -2.00 -5.57
N LEU A 14 -10.51 -2.84 -4.75
CA LEU A 14 -10.88 -4.25 -4.62
C LEU A 14 -12.30 -4.44 -4.07
N PHE A 15 -12.75 -3.56 -3.18
CA PHE A 15 -14.02 -3.72 -2.48
C PHE A 15 -15.11 -2.79 -2.97
N ALA A 16 -14.78 -1.60 -3.46
CA ALA A 16 -15.73 -0.65 -4.04
C ALA A 16 -16.01 -1.03 -5.49
N THR A 17 -17.09 -1.78 -5.72
CA THR A 17 -17.40 -2.32 -7.05
C THR A 17 -17.72 -1.24 -8.09
N ASP A 18 -18.02 -0.01 -7.64
CA ASP A 18 -18.25 1.14 -8.50
C ASP A 18 -16.98 1.97 -8.76
N ASP A 19 -15.85 1.59 -8.19
CA ASP A 19 -14.57 2.27 -8.42
C ASP A 19 -14.07 2.00 -9.84
N THR A 20 -13.52 3.04 -10.50
CA THR A 20 -12.99 2.93 -11.87
C THR A 20 -11.88 1.90 -12.00
N HIS A 21 -11.14 1.66 -10.93
CA HIS A 21 -10.02 0.71 -10.92
C HIS A 21 -10.40 -0.68 -10.43
N HIS A 22 -11.67 -0.91 -10.09
CA HIS A 22 -12.12 -2.18 -9.51
C HIS A 22 -11.79 -3.38 -10.40
N ALA A 23 -12.18 -3.34 -11.66
CA ALA A 23 -11.98 -4.47 -12.58
C ALA A 23 -10.50 -4.81 -12.75
N ARG A 24 -9.64 -3.79 -12.81
CA ARG A 24 -8.20 -3.97 -12.97
C ARG A 24 -7.59 -4.68 -11.77
N TYR A 25 -7.86 -4.20 -10.57
CA TYR A 25 -7.24 -4.77 -9.37
C TYR A 25 -7.88 -6.10 -8.96
N ASP A 26 -9.17 -6.26 -9.19
CA ASP A 26 -9.83 -7.55 -8.98
C ASP A 26 -9.17 -8.64 -9.83
N ARG A 27 -8.93 -8.35 -11.11
CA ARG A 27 -8.25 -9.28 -12.02
C ARG A 27 -6.80 -9.51 -11.60
N LEU A 28 -6.06 -8.44 -11.33
CA LEU A 28 -4.64 -8.52 -10.99
C LEU A 28 -4.43 -9.35 -9.72
N VAL A 29 -5.23 -9.14 -8.70
CA VAL A 29 -5.14 -9.87 -7.44
C VAL A 29 -5.58 -11.33 -7.62
N SER A 30 -6.65 -11.58 -8.38
CA SER A 30 -7.13 -12.95 -8.64
C SER A 30 -6.11 -13.77 -9.40
N GLU A 31 -5.53 -13.22 -10.47
CA GLU A 31 -4.50 -13.89 -11.27
C GLU A 31 -3.23 -14.13 -10.43
N ALA A 32 -2.81 -13.14 -9.68
CA ALA A 32 -1.63 -13.24 -8.84
C ALA A 32 -1.82 -14.24 -7.70
N SER A 33 -3.01 -14.30 -7.11
CA SER A 33 -3.35 -15.26 -6.07
C SER A 33 -3.25 -16.70 -6.59
N ALA A 34 -3.71 -16.93 -7.83
CA ALA A 34 -3.60 -18.25 -8.48
C ALA A 34 -2.14 -18.66 -8.68
N GLU A 35 -1.22 -17.70 -8.81
CA GLU A 35 0.22 -17.93 -8.97
C GLU A 35 0.97 -17.95 -7.63
N GLY A 36 0.26 -17.88 -6.49
CA GLY A 36 0.87 -17.91 -5.17
C GLY A 36 1.34 -16.57 -4.66
N LEU A 37 0.86 -15.45 -5.20
CA LEU A 37 1.19 -14.12 -4.72
C LEU A 37 0.58 -13.87 -3.35
N ARG A 38 1.33 -13.21 -2.48
CA ARG A 38 0.84 -12.72 -1.19
C ARG A 38 0.89 -11.20 -1.16
N LEU A 39 -0.20 -10.58 -0.73
CA LEU A 39 -0.27 -9.15 -0.55
C LEU A 39 0.22 -8.77 0.85
N VAL A 40 0.98 -7.68 0.94
CA VAL A 40 1.44 -7.14 2.23
C VAL A 40 1.17 -5.64 2.27
N THR A 41 0.84 -5.13 3.45
CA THR A 41 0.55 -3.72 3.66
C THR A 41 0.84 -3.32 5.11
N THR A 42 0.49 -2.11 5.48
CA THR A 42 0.64 -1.56 6.83
C THR A 42 -0.70 -1.10 7.38
N TRP A 43 -0.80 -0.93 8.69
CA TRP A 43 -2.03 -0.46 9.32
C TRP A 43 -2.47 0.93 8.82
N PRO A 44 -1.60 1.92 8.63
CA PRO A 44 -2.04 3.20 8.06
C PRO A 44 -2.80 3.05 6.73
N CYS A 45 -2.37 2.14 5.86
CA CYS A 45 -3.05 1.89 4.59
C CYS A 45 -4.44 1.26 4.81
N ILE A 46 -4.56 0.33 5.74
CA ILE A 46 -5.85 -0.28 6.09
C ILE A 46 -6.80 0.77 6.69
N VAL A 47 -6.31 1.62 7.58
CA VAL A 47 -7.10 2.69 8.18
C VAL A 47 -7.62 3.65 7.12
N GLU A 48 -6.74 4.09 6.22
CA GLU A 48 -7.11 5.00 5.12
C GLU A 48 -8.17 4.36 4.22
N ALA A 49 -7.95 3.12 3.78
CA ALA A 49 -8.89 2.41 2.93
C ALA A 49 -10.25 2.23 3.63
N SER A 50 -10.25 1.84 4.90
CA SER A 50 -11.48 1.65 5.65
C SER A 50 -12.26 2.95 5.84
N TYR A 51 -11.56 4.07 5.96
CA TYR A 51 -12.17 5.40 6.07
C TYR A 51 -12.85 5.83 4.76
N ILE A 52 -12.21 5.54 3.62
CA ILE A 52 -12.73 5.90 2.30
C ILE A 52 -13.93 5.04 1.91
N LEU A 53 -13.92 3.75 2.26
CA LEU A 53 -14.97 2.82 1.88
C LEU A 53 -16.27 3.08 2.63
N ASP A 54 -17.39 3.05 1.91
CA ASP A 54 -18.72 3.03 2.50
C ASP A 54 -19.03 1.65 3.07
N THR A 55 -19.97 1.58 4.01
CA THR A 55 -20.55 0.31 4.42
C THR A 55 -21.50 -0.20 3.33
N PRO A 56 -21.55 -1.50 3.01
CA PRO A 56 -20.91 -2.62 3.71
C PRO A 56 -19.48 -2.93 3.27
N TRP A 57 -18.94 -2.26 2.25
CA TRP A 57 -17.62 -2.55 1.68
C TRP A 57 -16.49 -2.42 2.72
N ARG A 58 -16.62 -1.45 3.63
CA ARG A 58 -15.66 -1.30 4.74
C ARG A 58 -15.55 -2.57 5.57
N PHE A 59 -16.70 -3.17 5.90
CA PHE A 59 -16.72 -4.39 6.69
C PHE A 59 -16.21 -5.59 5.90
N GLU A 60 -16.44 -5.62 4.60
CA GLU A 60 -15.89 -6.65 3.73
C GLU A 60 -14.36 -6.58 3.68
N LEU A 61 -13.80 -5.38 3.57
CA LEU A 61 -12.35 -5.19 3.65
C LEU A 61 -11.79 -5.72 4.98
N LEU A 62 -12.37 -5.28 6.09
CA LEU A 62 -11.85 -5.64 7.42
C LEU A 62 -11.99 -7.13 7.69
N HIS A 63 -13.08 -7.74 7.25
CA HIS A 63 -13.25 -9.20 7.34
C HIS A 63 -12.20 -9.94 6.50
N TRP A 64 -11.93 -9.47 5.31
CA TRP A 64 -10.90 -10.04 4.43
C TRP A 64 -9.50 -9.94 5.08
N VAL A 65 -9.19 -8.82 5.72
CA VAL A 65 -7.95 -8.66 6.49
C VAL A 65 -7.89 -9.68 7.63
N GLU A 66 -8.96 -9.82 8.38
CA GLU A 66 -9.06 -10.80 9.49
C GLU A 66 -8.81 -12.22 9.00
N GLN A 67 -9.33 -12.57 7.83
CA GLN A 67 -9.18 -13.90 7.24
C GLN A 67 -7.83 -14.13 6.54
N GLY A 68 -6.92 -13.16 6.59
CA GLY A 68 -5.59 -13.31 6.03
C GLY A 68 -5.47 -13.00 4.54
N GLY A 69 -6.43 -12.27 3.96
CA GLY A 69 -6.36 -11.86 2.55
C GLY A 69 -5.17 -10.97 2.23
N VAL A 70 -4.70 -10.23 3.22
CA VAL A 70 -3.48 -9.43 3.15
C VAL A 70 -2.75 -9.56 4.48
N GLN A 71 -1.42 -9.59 4.44
CA GLN A 71 -0.61 -9.57 5.66
C GLN A 71 -0.34 -8.11 6.04
N VAL A 72 -0.69 -7.74 7.27
CA VAL A 72 -0.48 -6.38 7.77
C VAL A 72 0.73 -6.38 8.70
N PHE A 73 1.75 -5.60 8.35
CA PHE A 73 2.97 -5.49 9.15
C PHE A 73 2.83 -4.34 10.14
N PRO A 74 3.04 -4.61 11.43
CA PRO A 74 3.06 -3.57 12.45
C PRO A 74 4.38 -2.82 12.44
N PHE A 75 4.35 -1.59 12.93
CA PHE A 75 5.54 -0.85 13.29
C PHE A 75 5.26 -0.10 14.61
N ASP A 76 6.32 0.22 15.33
CA ASP A 76 6.21 0.92 16.61
C ASP A 76 6.76 2.36 16.47
N PRO A 77 6.63 3.20 17.53
CA PRO A 77 7.09 4.59 17.45
C PRO A 77 8.55 4.76 17.07
N SER A 78 9.42 3.81 17.39
CA SER A 78 10.85 3.91 17.05
C SER A 78 11.10 3.92 15.55
N HIS A 79 10.24 3.29 14.77
CA HIS A 79 10.37 3.25 13.31
C HIS A 79 10.09 4.61 12.66
N LEU A 80 9.44 5.53 13.36
CA LEU A 80 9.25 6.88 12.88
C LEU A 80 10.57 7.60 12.66
N ALA A 81 11.64 7.20 13.36
CA ALA A 81 12.98 7.76 13.13
C ALA A 81 13.47 7.51 11.70
N VAL A 82 13.04 6.43 11.07
CA VAL A 82 13.34 6.13 9.66
C VAL A 82 12.41 6.88 8.72
N MET A 83 11.13 6.96 9.05
CA MET A 83 10.10 7.53 8.18
C MET A 83 10.12 9.05 8.13
N LEU A 84 10.37 9.72 9.26
CA LEU A 84 10.32 11.19 9.34
C LEU A 84 11.29 11.89 8.38
N PRO A 85 12.56 11.44 8.22
CA PRO A 85 13.44 12.05 7.22
C PRO A 85 12.88 11.99 5.80
N TRP A 86 12.24 10.89 5.43
CA TRP A 86 11.61 10.75 4.11
C TRP A 86 10.41 11.69 3.98
N MET A 87 9.56 11.76 5.00
CA MET A 87 8.39 12.62 4.99
C MET A 87 8.80 14.08 4.83
N ARG A 88 9.88 14.52 5.53
CA ARG A 88 10.41 15.87 5.38
C ARG A 88 10.97 16.12 3.99
N ARG A 89 11.68 15.15 3.42
CA ARG A 89 12.26 15.26 2.08
C ARG A 89 11.20 15.47 1.01
N TYR A 90 10.07 14.77 1.12
CA TYR A 90 9.00 14.78 0.11
C TYR A 90 7.85 15.72 0.46
N THR A 91 8.07 16.69 1.34
CA THR A 91 7.09 17.69 1.74
C THR A 91 7.33 18.99 1.01
N GLY A 92 6.26 19.64 0.56
CA GLY A 92 6.28 21.00 0.03
C GLY A 92 6.88 21.18 -1.35
N LYS A 93 7.35 20.13 -1.99
CA LYS A 93 8.02 20.21 -3.30
C LYS A 93 7.20 19.62 -4.43
N ALA A 94 6.04 19.04 -4.13
CA ALA A 94 5.13 18.46 -5.09
C ALA A 94 3.71 18.80 -4.67
N LYS A 95 2.74 18.41 -5.49
CA LYS A 95 1.33 18.68 -5.22
C LYS A 95 0.80 17.98 -3.97
N ARG A 96 1.46 16.89 -3.56
CA ARG A 96 1.11 16.13 -2.35
C ARG A 96 2.37 15.85 -1.55
N ASP A 97 2.23 15.94 -0.25
CA ASP A 97 3.27 15.53 0.68
C ASP A 97 3.23 14.00 0.84
N MET A 98 4.38 13.42 1.20
CA MET A 98 4.41 12.03 1.63
C MET A 98 3.69 11.93 2.99
N ASP A 99 2.58 11.21 3.04
CA ASP A 99 1.87 10.97 4.29
C ASP A 99 2.43 9.74 5.02
N LEU A 100 1.88 9.46 6.21
CA LEU A 100 2.35 8.34 7.01
C LEU A 100 2.10 6.99 6.32
N ALA A 101 0.99 6.85 5.59
CA ALA A 101 0.69 5.62 4.87
C ALA A 101 1.77 5.34 3.81
N ASP A 102 2.11 6.34 2.99
CA ASP A 102 3.17 6.23 1.98
C ASP A 102 4.52 5.91 2.63
N ALA A 103 4.87 6.64 3.70
CA ALA A 103 6.13 6.44 4.41
C ALA A 103 6.22 5.04 5.00
N SER A 104 5.11 4.51 5.53
CA SER A 104 5.08 3.17 6.10
C SER A 104 5.31 2.08 5.06
N LEU A 105 4.79 2.26 3.84
CA LEU A 105 5.03 1.31 2.74
C LEU A 105 6.48 1.35 2.28
N LEU A 106 7.07 2.54 2.18
CA LEU A 106 8.48 2.68 1.83
C LEU A 106 9.37 2.06 2.91
N TRP A 107 9.02 2.26 4.18
CA TRP A 107 9.69 1.60 5.30
C TRP A 107 9.59 0.07 5.19
N LEU A 108 8.39 -0.45 4.91
CA LEU A 108 8.19 -1.90 4.78
C LEU A 108 9.02 -2.47 3.63
N ALA A 109 9.07 -1.76 2.50
CA ALA A 109 9.93 -2.14 1.37
C ALA A 109 11.40 -2.20 1.79
N SER A 110 11.86 -1.19 2.55
CA SER A 110 13.23 -1.13 3.03
C SER A 110 13.56 -2.29 3.98
N GLU A 111 12.64 -2.60 4.90
CA GLU A 111 12.85 -3.66 5.89
C GLU A 111 12.80 -5.07 5.30
N THR A 112 11.95 -5.29 4.31
CA THR A 112 11.67 -6.62 3.77
C THR A 112 12.42 -6.93 2.48
N GLY A 113 12.96 -5.93 1.81
CA GLY A 113 13.55 -6.09 0.48
C GLY A 113 12.54 -6.17 -0.65
N LEU A 114 11.24 -6.02 -0.36
CA LEU A 114 10.21 -6.02 -1.40
C LEU A 114 10.33 -4.78 -2.28
N ARG A 115 10.10 -4.95 -3.59
CA ARG A 115 10.29 -3.89 -4.57
C ARG A 115 9.09 -3.65 -5.45
N GLU A 116 8.07 -4.50 -5.39
CA GLU A 116 6.87 -4.36 -6.20
C GLU A 116 5.71 -3.84 -5.37
N ILE A 117 4.95 -2.89 -5.91
CA ILE A 117 3.83 -2.28 -5.23
C ILE A 117 2.64 -2.09 -6.17
N MET A 118 1.44 -2.41 -5.68
CA MET A 118 0.18 -2.03 -6.30
C MET A 118 -0.22 -0.67 -5.76
N THR A 119 -0.25 0.34 -6.61
CA THR A 119 -0.67 1.69 -6.25
C THR A 119 -1.32 2.39 -7.42
N ILE A 120 -2.30 3.26 -7.12
CA ILE A 120 -2.90 4.17 -8.09
C ILE A 120 -2.11 5.48 -8.13
N ASP A 121 -1.35 5.76 -7.09
CA ASP A 121 -0.59 6.99 -6.88
C ASP A 121 0.77 6.94 -7.60
N VAL A 122 0.71 6.79 -8.91
CA VAL A 122 1.89 6.54 -9.74
C VAL A 122 2.91 7.66 -9.64
N LYS A 123 2.46 8.92 -9.67
CA LYS A 123 3.36 10.08 -9.63
C LYS A 123 4.17 10.15 -8.36
N ASP A 124 3.56 9.89 -7.21
CA ASP A 124 4.23 9.95 -5.93
C ASP A 124 5.20 8.78 -5.77
N PHE A 125 4.75 7.56 -5.97
CA PHE A 125 5.63 6.39 -5.81
C PHE A 125 6.74 6.31 -6.85
N ALA A 126 6.57 6.91 -8.03
CA ALA A 126 7.63 6.97 -9.03
C ALA A 126 8.81 7.85 -8.59
N ARG A 127 8.58 8.84 -7.72
CA ARG A 127 9.66 9.74 -7.24
C ARG A 127 10.29 9.31 -5.92
N TYR A 128 9.63 8.45 -5.15
CA TYR A 128 10.19 7.96 -3.88
C TYR A 128 11.39 7.05 -4.14
N ARG A 129 12.40 7.14 -3.27
CA ARG A 129 13.61 6.32 -3.36
C ARG A 129 13.93 5.68 -2.03
N LEU A 130 14.34 4.43 -2.09
CA LEU A 130 14.83 3.68 -0.94
C LEU A 130 16.24 4.15 -0.57
N PRO A 131 16.74 3.80 0.63
CA PRO A 131 18.08 4.23 1.06
C PRO A 131 19.21 3.87 0.08
N ASP A 132 19.06 2.77 -0.66
CA ASP A 132 20.02 2.35 -1.69
C ASP A 132 19.85 3.08 -3.03
N GLY A 133 18.90 4.02 -3.11
CA GLY A 133 18.60 4.76 -4.33
C GLY A 133 17.62 4.08 -5.29
N ALA A 134 17.17 2.86 -4.97
CA ALA A 134 16.23 2.13 -5.82
C ALA A 134 14.83 2.70 -5.74
N ALA A 135 14.10 2.64 -6.86
CA ALA A 135 12.67 2.93 -6.93
C ALA A 135 11.88 1.64 -6.78
N LEU A 136 10.61 1.76 -6.38
CA LEU A 136 9.68 0.64 -6.40
C LEU A 136 9.18 0.40 -7.83
N THR A 137 8.92 -0.86 -8.16
CA THR A 137 8.26 -1.25 -9.41
C THR A 137 6.76 -1.17 -9.21
N LEU A 138 6.09 -0.33 -9.97
CA LEU A 138 4.66 -0.07 -9.85
C LEU A 138 3.88 -1.06 -10.71
N LEU A 139 2.87 -1.68 -10.09
CA LEU A 139 1.98 -2.64 -10.76
C LEU A 139 0.59 -2.06 -10.97
#